data_a6a5ba77e07c89a1319669f0842b19ce
#
_entry.id   a6a5ba77e07c89a1319669f0842b19ce
#
_cell.length_a   1.000
_cell.length_b   1.000
_cell.length_c   1.000
_cell.angle_alpha   90.00
_cell.angle_beta   90.00
_cell.angle_gamma   90.00
#
_symmetry.space_group_name_H-M   'P 1'
#
loop_
_entity.id
_entity.type
_entity.pdbx_description
1 polymer ?
#
loop_
_entity_poly.entity_id
_entity_poly.type
_entity_poly.pdbx_seq_one_letter_code
_entity_poly.pdbx_strand_id
1 'polypeptide(L)'
;MRSPRLEARFAGLLYVLVIVLGAYAELVGRQGLVVSGDAASTLGAIGAHEGAYRLGFMAEMATNLLAIPTTVIMWRLLTPAGPLVAVTALVFDLTQNAINAVNAWTQFAPLTLLPGSADLAGLPGGEAAALARLFLRLHDVGFEIGLTFFGVALLLEGALTARSGYFPRWLGGLYALAGACYLAAAVDFFLRLSLPISPYVQLGSLIGEAAMALWLLVVGVDELRWREADARLGERATASA
;
A
#
# COMPACT_ATOMS: atom_id res chain seq x y z
N MET A 1 7.85 -9.31 28.02
CA MET A 1 7.79 -8.25 26.97
C MET A 1 8.50 -8.80 25.73
N ARG A 2 7.88 -8.77 24.56
CA ARG A 2 8.55 -9.21 23.31
C ARG A 2 9.65 -8.19 22.94
N SER A 3 10.74 -8.66 22.32
CA SER A 3 11.83 -7.79 21.87
C SER A 3 11.35 -6.86 20.75
N PRO A 4 11.47 -5.54 20.87
CA PRO A 4 11.08 -4.61 19.81
C PRO A 4 11.87 -4.84 18.51
N ARG A 5 13.10 -5.38 18.60
CA ARG A 5 13.88 -5.79 17.43
C ARG A 5 13.22 -6.98 16.70
N LEU A 6 12.70 -7.97 17.41
CA LEU A 6 12.01 -9.10 16.78
C LEU A 6 10.68 -8.66 16.15
N GLU A 7 9.96 -7.76 16.81
CA GLU A 7 8.74 -7.18 16.23
C GLU A 7 9.05 -6.39 14.96
N ALA A 8 10.11 -5.57 14.96
CA ALA A 8 10.56 -4.86 13.78
C ALA A 8 10.90 -5.82 12.62
N ARG A 9 11.64 -6.90 12.91
CA ARG A 9 11.98 -7.90 11.89
C ARG A 9 10.75 -8.62 11.35
N PHE A 10 9.79 -8.92 12.21
CA PHE A 10 8.52 -9.51 11.77
C PHE A 10 7.73 -8.55 10.90
N ALA A 11 7.64 -7.27 11.27
CA ALA A 11 7.04 -6.24 10.41
C ALA A 11 7.77 -6.13 9.07
N GLY A 12 9.11 -6.18 9.07
CA GLY A 12 9.91 -6.18 7.85
C GLY A 12 9.62 -7.37 6.92
N LEU A 13 9.44 -8.57 7.50
CA LEU A 13 9.04 -9.75 6.72
C LEU A 13 7.65 -9.56 6.10
N LEU A 14 6.68 -9.10 6.88
CA LEU A 14 5.33 -8.82 6.38
C LEU A 14 5.36 -7.76 5.29
N TYR A 15 6.15 -6.70 5.47
CA TYR A 15 6.24 -5.60 4.50
C TYR A 15 6.88 -6.05 3.18
N VAL A 16 7.92 -6.88 3.23
CA VAL A 16 8.48 -7.49 2.01
C VAL A 16 7.44 -8.34 1.29
N LEU A 17 6.64 -9.12 2.02
CA LEU A 17 5.55 -9.90 1.44
C LEU A 17 4.48 -8.99 0.82
N VAL A 18 4.11 -7.88 1.47
CA VAL A 18 3.19 -6.86 0.94
C VAL A 18 3.71 -6.32 -0.39
N ILE A 19 4.99 -5.93 -0.46
CA ILE A 19 5.60 -5.39 -1.69
C ILE A 19 5.60 -6.44 -2.81
N VAL A 20 6.01 -7.68 -2.52
CA VAL A 20 6.11 -8.75 -3.53
C VAL A 20 4.73 -9.16 -4.05
N LEU A 21 3.76 -9.36 -3.15
CA LEU A 21 2.40 -9.75 -3.53
C LEU A 21 1.68 -8.61 -4.26
N GLY A 22 1.87 -7.35 -3.80
CA GLY A 22 1.32 -6.19 -4.50
C GLY A 22 1.89 -6.02 -5.90
N ALA A 23 3.21 -6.18 -6.06
CA ALA A 23 3.85 -6.14 -7.37
C ALA A 23 3.33 -7.28 -8.29
N TYR A 24 3.15 -8.49 -7.77
CA TYR A 24 2.57 -9.60 -8.52
C TYR A 24 1.12 -9.30 -8.93
N ALA A 25 0.29 -8.83 -8.00
CA ALA A 25 -1.11 -8.49 -8.26
C ALA A 25 -1.21 -7.44 -9.39
N GLU A 26 -0.37 -6.42 -9.34
CA GLU A 26 -0.36 -5.32 -10.29
C GLU A 26 0.20 -5.76 -11.66
N LEU A 27 1.41 -6.29 -11.71
CA LEU A 27 2.13 -6.55 -12.96
C LEU A 27 1.62 -7.78 -13.71
N VAL A 28 1.31 -8.86 -12.98
CA VAL A 28 0.88 -10.13 -13.57
C VAL A 28 -0.63 -10.26 -13.55
N GLY A 29 -1.26 -9.93 -12.43
CA GLY A 29 -2.69 -10.12 -12.24
C GLY A 29 -3.54 -9.09 -13.00
N ARG A 30 -3.04 -7.87 -13.22
CA ARG A 30 -3.82 -6.78 -13.83
C ARG A 30 -3.20 -6.19 -15.09
N GLN A 31 -2.10 -5.47 -14.98
CA GLN A 31 -1.50 -4.73 -16.12
C GLN A 31 -1.12 -5.65 -17.31
N GLY A 32 -0.66 -6.86 -17.02
CA GLY A 32 -0.33 -7.83 -18.07
C GLY A 32 -1.51 -8.28 -18.93
N LEU A 33 -2.75 -8.03 -18.48
CA LEU A 33 -3.97 -8.46 -19.19
C LEU A 33 -4.78 -7.26 -19.76
N VAL A 34 -4.44 -6.03 -19.40
CA VAL A 34 -5.14 -4.84 -19.88
C VAL A 34 -4.56 -4.40 -21.23
N VAL A 35 -5.39 -4.43 -22.27
CA VAL A 35 -5.06 -3.92 -23.60
C VAL A 35 -5.52 -2.46 -23.71
N SER A 36 -4.57 -1.54 -23.83
CA SER A 36 -4.85 -0.11 -23.91
C SER A 36 -5.76 0.22 -25.10
N GLY A 37 -6.88 0.89 -24.81
CA GLY A 37 -7.83 1.34 -25.84
C GLY A 37 -8.83 0.29 -26.32
N ASP A 38 -8.63 -1.02 -26.02
CA ASP A 38 -9.49 -2.11 -26.46
C ASP A 38 -10.13 -2.87 -25.28
N ALA A 39 -11.41 -2.59 -25.04
CA ALA A 39 -12.17 -3.20 -23.96
C ALA A 39 -12.47 -4.70 -24.27
N ALA A 40 -12.74 -5.05 -25.53
CA ALA A 40 -13.08 -6.40 -25.93
C ALA A 40 -11.86 -7.32 -25.79
N SER A 41 -10.71 -6.86 -26.29
CA SER A 41 -9.44 -7.59 -26.13
C SER A 41 -9.04 -7.73 -24.66
N THR A 42 -9.28 -6.71 -23.82
CA THR A 42 -9.02 -6.78 -22.37
C THR A 42 -9.90 -7.85 -21.71
N LEU A 43 -11.22 -7.84 -21.93
CA LEU A 43 -12.11 -8.84 -21.36
C LEU A 43 -11.80 -10.25 -21.89
N GLY A 44 -11.47 -10.39 -23.18
CA GLY A 44 -11.01 -11.64 -23.78
C GLY A 44 -9.71 -12.17 -23.16
N ALA A 45 -8.74 -11.30 -22.90
CA ALA A 45 -7.48 -11.66 -22.24
C ALA A 45 -7.71 -12.13 -20.79
N ILE A 46 -8.60 -11.44 -20.05
CA ILE A 46 -8.98 -11.85 -18.69
C ILE A 46 -9.64 -13.25 -18.74
N GLY A 47 -10.55 -13.50 -19.69
CA GLY A 47 -11.19 -14.81 -19.84
C GLY A 47 -10.20 -15.90 -20.24
N ALA A 48 -9.26 -15.62 -21.14
CA ALA A 48 -8.23 -16.57 -21.56
C ALA A 48 -7.23 -16.91 -20.44
N HIS A 49 -7.01 -15.99 -19.48
CA HIS A 49 -6.07 -16.13 -18.37
C HIS A 49 -6.76 -15.99 -17.01
N GLU A 50 -8.01 -16.47 -16.89
CA GLU A 50 -8.86 -16.31 -15.69
C GLU A 50 -8.14 -16.74 -14.41
N GLY A 51 -7.41 -17.86 -14.44
CA GLY A 51 -6.65 -18.36 -13.30
C GLY A 51 -5.59 -17.37 -12.81
N ALA A 52 -4.83 -16.75 -13.73
CA ALA A 52 -3.82 -15.75 -13.39
C ALA A 52 -4.46 -14.48 -12.81
N TYR A 53 -5.59 -14.04 -13.38
CA TYR A 53 -6.34 -12.88 -12.88
C TYR A 53 -6.89 -13.12 -11.47
N ARG A 54 -7.48 -14.30 -11.19
CA ARG A 54 -7.94 -14.70 -9.86
C ARG A 54 -6.81 -14.78 -8.84
N LEU A 55 -5.64 -15.30 -9.24
CA LEU A 55 -4.45 -15.32 -8.38
C LEU A 55 -3.95 -13.90 -8.08
N GLY A 56 -3.98 -12.99 -9.07
CA GLY A 56 -3.69 -11.57 -8.86
C GLY A 56 -4.62 -10.93 -7.84
N PHE A 57 -5.92 -11.17 -7.96
CA PHE A 57 -6.91 -10.72 -6.97
C PHE A 57 -6.65 -11.28 -5.58
N MET A 58 -6.35 -12.57 -5.46
CA MET A 58 -6.01 -13.18 -4.17
C MET A 58 -4.72 -12.62 -3.56
N ALA A 59 -3.73 -12.30 -4.40
CA ALA A 59 -2.51 -11.63 -3.96
C ALA A 59 -2.78 -10.22 -3.43
N GLU A 60 -3.66 -9.45 -4.08
CA GLU A 60 -4.11 -8.14 -3.60
C GLU A 60 -4.82 -8.26 -2.25
N MET A 61 -5.72 -9.23 -2.09
CA MET A 61 -6.37 -9.48 -0.81
C MET A 61 -5.36 -9.84 0.29
N ALA A 62 -4.39 -10.69 -0.01
CA ALA A 62 -3.33 -11.04 0.92
C ALA A 62 -2.48 -9.83 1.29
N THR A 63 -2.17 -8.94 0.35
CA THR A 63 -1.48 -7.67 0.59
C THR A 63 -2.24 -6.82 1.61
N ASN A 64 -3.54 -6.60 1.41
CA ASN A 64 -4.38 -5.83 2.34
C ASN A 64 -4.42 -6.46 3.74
N LEU A 65 -4.53 -7.79 3.85
CA LEU A 65 -4.53 -8.49 5.13
C LEU A 65 -3.19 -8.41 5.87
N LEU A 66 -2.07 -8.51 5.15
CA LEU A 66 -0.73 -8.45 5.73
C LEU A 66 -0.33 -7.00 6.08
N ALA A 67 -0.87 -6.01 5.41
CA ALA A 67 -0.64 -4.60 5.71
C ALA A 67 -1.12 -4.23 7.12
N ILE A 68 -2.27 -4.74 7.58
CA ILE A 68 -2.83 -4.41 8.90
C ILE A 68 -1.84 -4.68 10.05
N PRO A 69 -1.33 -5.92 10.26
CA PRO A 69 -0.36 -6.16 11.32
C PRO A 69 0.96 -5.39 11.11
N THR A 70 1.38 -5.15 9.87
CA THR A 70 2.57 -4.34 9.56
C THR A 70 2.39 -2.92 10.10
N THR A 71 1.31 -2.26 9.75
CA THR A 71 0.93 -0.91 10.20
C THR A 71 0.82 -0.81 11.73
N VAL A 72 0.16 -1.80 12.38
CA VAL A 72 0.04 -1.82 13.86
C VAL A 72 1.40 -1.94 14.53
N ILE A 73 2.30 -2.78 14.01
CA ILE A 73 3.65 -2.90 14.55
C ILE A 73 4.45 -1.61 14.31
N MET A 74 4.35 -1.00 13.13
CA MET A 74 5.00 0.28 12.82
C MET A 74 4.54 1.39 13.77
N TRP A 75 3.23 1.53 13.98
CA TRP A 75 2.68 2.44 14.98
C TRP A 75 3.31 2.23 16.36
N ARG A 76 3.34 0.98 16.85
CA ARG A 76 3.94 0.66 18.15
C ARG A 76 5.43 1.02 18.20
N LEU A 77 6.18 0.71 17.16
CA LEU A 77 7.62 1.03 17.09
C LEU A 77 7.87 2.53 17.07
N LEU A 78 6.99 3.33 16.45
CA LEU A 78 7.16 4.77 16.29
C LEU A 78 6.50 5.59 17.42
N THR A 79 5.63 4.98 18.25
CA THR A 79 4.98 5.66 19.38
C THR A 79 5.95 6.37 20.32
N PRO A 80 7.12 5.80 20.72
CA PRO A 80 8.07 6.50 21.58
C PRO A 80 8.69 7.77 20.99
N ALA A 81 8.69 7.91 19.65
CA ALA A 81 9.18 9.11 18.96
C ALA A 81 8.16 10.26 18.90
N GLY A 82 6.85 9.94 19.06
CA GLY A 82 5.78 10.93 19.09
C GLY A 82 4.39 10.28 19.01
N PRO A 83 3.72 10.03 20.14
CA PRO A 83 2.51 9.20 20.19
C PRO A 83 1.35 9.77 19.38
N LEU A 84 1.13 11.09 19.38
CA LEU A 84 0.06 11.71 18.60
C LEU A 84 0.29 11.59 17.10
N VAL A 85 1.53 11.82 16.64
CA VAL A 85 1.87 11.69 15.22
C VAL A 85 1.82 10.22 14.79
N ALA A 86 2.26 9.30 15.66
CA ALA A 86 2.21 7.87 15.38
C ALA A 86 0.78 7.34 15.24
N VAL A 87 -0.14 7.73 16.12
CA VAL A 87 -1.55 7.34 16.00
C VAL A 87 -2.22 8.02 14.79
N THR A 88 -1.83 9.23 14.43
CA THR A 88 -2.33 9.90 13.22
C THR A 88 -1.88 9.13 11.97
N ALA A 89 -0.61 8.72 11.89
CA ALA A 89 -0.11 7.89 10.80
C ALA A 89 -0.85 6.55 10.71
N LEU A 90 -1.05 5.86 11.85
CA LEU A 90 -1.84 4.62 11.93
C LEU A 90 -3.24 4.80 11.33
N VAL A 91 -3.93 5.90 11.66
CA VAL A 91 -5.28 6.17 11.15
C VAL A 91 -5.26 6.37 9.63
N PHE A 92 -4.29 7.10 9.08
CA PHE A 92 -4.13 7.27 7.64
C PHE A 92 -3.86 5.94 6.94
N ASP A 93 -2.96 5.11 7.47
CA ASP A 93 -2.64 3.78 6.94
C ASP A 93 -3.85 2.84 6.96
N LEU A 94 -4.56 2.75 8.08
CA LEU A 94 -5.76 1.91 8.17
C LEU A 94 -6.88 2.41 7.26
N THR A 95 -7.00 3.73 7.08
CA THR A 95 -7.95 4.31 6.12
C THR A 95 -7.60 3.93 4.69
N GLN A 96 -6.33 4.04 4.30
CA GLN A 96 -5.84 3.58 3.00
C GLN A 96 -6.16 2.10 2.79
N ASN A 97 -5.83 1.26 3.77
CA ASN A 97 -6.05 -0.18 3.68
C ASN A 97 -7.55 -0.53 3.57
N ALA A 98 -8.43 0.18 4.30
CA ALA A 98 -9.87 0.02 4.19
C ALA A 98 -10.39 0.44 2.81
N ILE A 99 -9.89 1.55 2.25
CA ILE A 99 -10.24 2.00 0.90
C ILE A 99 -9.84 0.94 -0.12
N ASN A 100 -8.62 0.39 -0.06
CA ASN A 100 -8.14 -0.62 -0.99
C ASN A 100 -8.93 -1.94 -0.86
N ALA A 101 -9.21 -2.38 0.37
CA ALA A 101 -10.01 -3.58 0.60
C ALA A 101 -11.42 -3.46 0.03
N VAL A 102 -12.06 -2.30 0.20
CA VAL A 102 -13.38 -2.04 -0.43
C VAL A 102 -13.24 -1.92 -1.94
N ASN A 103 -12.20 -1.24 -2.45
CA ASN A 103 -11.99 -1.05 -3.87
C ASN A 103 -11.73 -2.35 -4.64
N ALA A 104 -11.23 -3.39 -3.99
CA ALA A 104 -10.89 -4.67 -4.63
C ALA A 104 -12.08 -5.32 -5.37
N TRP A 105 -13.35 -5.06 -4.97
CA TRP A 105 -14.50 -5.58 -5.70
C TRP A 105 -14.56 -5.07 -7.16
N THR A 106 -14.04 -3.87 -7.42
CA THR A 106 -13.99 -3.31 -8.79
C THR A 106 -13.02 -4.09 -9.68
N GLN A 107 -11.94 -4.62 -9.11
CA GLN A 107 -11.06 -5.56 -9.81
C GLN A 107 -11.70 -6.92 -10.03
N PHE A 108 -12.54 -7.38 -9.10
CA PHE A 108 -13.25 -8.66 -9.26
C PHE A 108 -14.37 -8.60 -10.29
N ALA A 109 -15.00 -7.44 -10.49
CA ALA A 109 -16.17 -7.25 -11.35
C ALA A 109 -15.99 -7.77 -12.79
N PRO A 110 -14.85 -7.60 -13.50
CA PRO A 110 -14.64 -8.16 -14.84
C PRO A 110 -14.85 -9.67 -14.93
N LEU A 111 -14.60 -10.44 -13.87
CA LEU A 111 -14.85 -11.89 -13.85
C LEU A 111 -16.33 -12.24 -13.94
N THR A 112 -17.20 -11.39 -13.39
CA THR A 112 -18.66 -11.58 -13.45
C THR A 112 -19.22 -11.19 -14.83
N LEU A 113 -18.41 -10.50 -15.64
CA LEU A 113 -18.75 -10.03 -16.98
C LEU A 113 -18.20 -10.95 -18.11
N LEU A 114 -17.59 -12.09 -17.76
CA LEU A 114 -17.12 -13.05 -18.73
C LEU A 114 -18.28 -13.76 -19.44
N PRO A 115 -18.13 -14.12 -20.74
CA PRO A 115 -19.14 -14.86 -21.48
C PRO A 115 -19.50 -16.18 -20.78
N GLY A 116 -20.80 -16.42 -20.62
CA GLY A 116 -21.30 -17.64 -19.94
C GLY A 116 -21.54 -17.48 -18.43
N SER A 117 -21.25 -16.32 -17.83
CA SER A 117 -21.67 -16.06 -16.47
C SER A 117 -23.20 -15.95 -16.40
N ALA A 118 -23.82 -16.59 -15.38
CA ALA A 118 -25.28 -16.64 -15.22
C ALA A 118 -25.89 -15.25 -14.97
N ASP A 119 -25.09 -14.32 -14.45
CA ASP A 119 -25.50 -12.98 -14.03
C ASP A 119 -25.80 -12.03 -15.21
N LEU A 120 -25.38 -12.38 -16.42
CA LEU A 120 -25.42 -11.50 -17.59
C LEU A 120 -26.18 -12.13 -18.79
N ALA A 121 -27.08 -13.07 -18.54
CA ALA A 121 -27.91 -13.63 -19.58
C ALA A 121 -28.67 -12.50 -20.30
N GLY A 122 -28.18 -12.13 -21.49
CA GLY A 122 -28.82 -11.10 -22.34
C GLY A 122 -28.03 -9.81 -22.53
N LEU A 123 -26.89 -9.60 -21.87
CA LEU A 123 -26.04 -8.42 -22.17
C LEU A 123 -25.23 -8.67 -23.47
N PRO A 124 -25.30 -7.75 -24.46
CA PRO A 124 -24.45 -7.85 -25.64
C PRO A 124 -22.96 -7.80 -25.24
N GLY A 125 -22.12 -8.61 -25.93
CA GLY A 125 -20.70 -8.73 -25.57
C GLY A 125 -19.91 -7.42 -25.57
N GLY A 126 -20.28 -6.46 -26.42
CA GLY A 126 -19.70 -5.13 -26.43
C GLY A 126 -20.00 -4.30 -25.17
N GLU A 127 -21.19 -4.45 -24.59
CA GLU A 127 -21.58 -3.75 -23.36
C GLU A 127 -20.88 -4.35 -22.15
N ALA A 128 -20.74 -5.67 -22.07
CA ALA A 128 -19.99 -6.35 -21.03
C ALA A 128 -18.51 -5.91 -21.01
N ALA A 129 -17.88 -5.79 -22.18
CA ALA A 129 -16.52 -5.32 -22.29
C ALA A 129 -16.36 -3.84 -21.85
N ALA A 130 -17.32 -2.98 -22.23
CA ALA A 130 -17.32 -1.58 -21.81
C ALA A 130 -17.45 -1.45 -20.28
N LEU A 131 -18.34 -2.26 -19.66
CA LEU A 131 -18.50 -2.30 -18.20
C LEU A 131 -17.23 -2.82 -17.51
N ALA A 132 -16.63 -3.89 -18.01
CA ALA A 132 -15.37 -4.40 -17.45
C ALA A 132 -14.29 -3.32 -17.44
N ARG A 133 -14.14 -2.59 -18.54
CA ARG A 133 -13.22 -1.46 -18.63
C ARG A 133 -13.54 -0.35 -17.64
N LEU A 134 -14.83 -0.03 -17.46
CA LEU A 134 -15.26 0.96 -16.48
C LEU A 134 -14.85 0.55 -15.06
N PHE A 135 -15.09 -0.70 -14.67
CA PHE A 135 -14.70 -1.20 -13.35
C PHE A 135 -13.20 -1.17 -13.13
N LEU A 136 -12.39 -1.53 -14.13
CA LEU A 136 -10.93 -1.41 -14.04
C LEU A 136 -10.49 0.05 -13.86
N ARG A 137 -11.13 0.99 -14.56
CA ARG A 137 -10.87 2.43 -14.37
C ARG A 137 -11.28 2.93 -12.99
N LEU A 138 -12.39 2.45 -12.46
CA LEU A 138 -12.82 2.77 -11.09
C LEU A 138 -11.87 2.18 -10.06
N HIS A 139 -11.31 0.99 -10.35
CA HIS A 139 -10.25 0.41 -9.52
C HIS A 139 -9.02 1.32 -9.46
N ASP A 140 -8.54 1.82 -10.59
CA ASP A 140 -7.42 2.76 -10.65
C ASP A 140 -7.69 4.03 -9.81
N VAL A 141 -8.90 4.60 -9.93
CA VAL A 141 -9.29 5.79 -9.15
C VAL A 141 -9.31 5.49 -7.65
N GLY A 142 -9.92 4.37 -7.24
CA GLY A 142 -9.99 3.98 -5.83
C GLY A 142 -8.60 3.70 -5.24
N PHE A 143 -7.72 3.09 -6.02
CA PHE A 143 -6.33 2.83 -5.63
C PHE A 143 -5.55 4.14 -5.41
N GLU A 144 -5.66 5.12 -6.32
CA GLU A 144 -5.03 6.43 -6.17
C GLU A 144 -5.58 7.23 -4.98
N ILE A 145 -6.88 7.11 -4.68
CA ILE A 145 -7.44 7.66 -3.44
C ILE A 145 -6.73 7.02 -2.23
N GLY A 146 -6.60 5.70 -2.21
CA GLY A 146 -5.87 4.99 -1.15
C GLY A 146 -4.43 5.48 -1.03
N LEU A 147 -3.68 5.57 -2.14
CA LEU A 147 -2.29 6.04 -2.17
C LEU A 147 -2.13 7.48 -1.66
N THR A 148 -3.16 8.33 -1.78
CA THR A 148 -3.15 9.67 -1.20
C THR A 148 -3.09 9.61 0.34
N PHE A 149 -3.90 8.75 0.96
CA PHE A 149 -3.84 8.54 2.42
C PHE A 149 -2.53 7.89 2.84
N PHE A 150 -2.06 6.90 2.08
CA PHE A 150 -0.78 6.24 2.32
C PHE A 150 0.40 7.21 2.24
N GLY A 151 0.41 8.10 1.25
CA GLY A 151 1.43 9.14 1.12
C GLY A 151 1.55 10.03 2.36
N VAL A 152 0.41 10.41 2.96
CA VAL A 152 0.40 11.17 4.23
C VAL A 152 0.96 10.32 5.37
N ALA A 153 0.55 9.05 5.48
CA ALA A 153 1.07 8.15 6.51
C ALA A 153 2.59 8.03 6.43
N LEU A 154 3.15 7.78 5.23
CA LEU A 154 4.60 7.65 5.01
C LEU A 154 5.36 8.93 5.35
N LEU A 155 4.81 10.12 5.08
CA LEU A 155 5.41 11.40 5.49
C LEU A 155 5.52 11.50 7.01
N LEU A 156 4.45 11.16 7.73
CA LEU A 156 4.40 11.19 9.19
C LEU A 156 5.35 10.15 9.80
N GLU A 157 5.31 8.92 9.32
CA GLU A 157 6.19 7.84 9.77
C GLU A 157 7.66 8.10 9.44
N GLY A 158 7.95 8.65 8.27
CA GLY A 158 9.28 9.07 7.87
C GLY A 158 9.84 10.16 8.79
N ALA A 159 9.03 11.17 9.13
CA ALA A 159 9.40 12.21 10.08
C ALA A 159 9.65 11.65 11.49
N LEU A 160 8.83 10.70 11.96
CA LEU A 160 9.04 10.01 13.23
C LEU A 160 10.31 9.15 13.21
N THR A 161 10.51 8.37 12.16
CA THR A 161 11.71 7.55 11.95
C THR A 161 12.97 8.38 12.02
N ALA A 162 13.01 9.53 11.30
CA ALA A 162 14.16 10.43 11.29
C ALA A 162 14.47 11.07 12.66
N ARG A 163 13.46 11.25 13.51
CA ARG A 163 13.59 11.88 14.85
C ARG A 163 13.71 10.86 15.98
N SER A 164 13.46 9.61 15.73
CA SER A 164 13.36 8.56 16.76
C SER A 164 14.64 8.33 17.56
N GLY A 165 15.82 8.49 16.93
CA GLY A 165 17.13 8.21 17.52
C GLY A 165 17.50 6.71 17.56
N TYR A 166 16.54 5.81 17.32
CA TYR A 166 16.73 4.35 17.25
C TYR A 166 16.61 3.79 15.83
N PHE A 167 16.27 4.64 14.86
CA PHE A 167 16.43 4.42 13.43
C PHE A 167 17.44 5.41 12.84
N PRO A 168 18.11 5.10 11.72
CA PRO A 168 18.97 6.06 11.04
C PRO A 168 18.12 7.15 10.36
N ARG A 169 18.57 8.39 10.43
CA ARG A 169 17.85 9.55 9.89
C ARG A 169 17.59 9.46 8.39
N TRP A 170 18.57 8.92 7.64
CA TRP A 170 18.43 8.78 6.19
C TRP A 170 17.28 7.85 5.79
N LEU A 171 17.00 6.81 6.60
CA LEU A 171 15.90 5.89 6.37
C LEU A 171 14.55 6.61 6.47
N GLY A 172 14.39 7.46 7.51
CA GLY A 172 13.21 8.31 7.65
C GLY A 172 13.07 9.30 6.49
N GLY A 173 14.19 9.85 5.99
CA GLY A 173 14.20 10.72 4.83
C GLY A 173 13.74 10.02 3.55
N LEU A 174 14.21 8.80 3.29
CA LEU A 174 13.77 8.00 2.13
C LEU A 174 12.29 7.61 2.24
N TYR A 175 11.84 7.28 3.45
CA TYR A 175 10.44 6.91 3.67
C TYR A 175 9.48 8.09 3.51
N ALA A 176 9.88 9.28 3.99
CA ALA A 176 9.15 10.52 3.72
C ALA A 176 9.16 10.89 2.23
N LEU A 177 10.28 10.65 1.52
CA LEU A 177 10.35 10.85 0.07
C LEU A 177 9.35 9.95 -0.67
N ALA A 178 9.21 8.68 -0.27
CA ALA A 178 8.20 7.79 -0.83
C ALA A 178 6.79 8.37 -0.67
N GLY A 179 6.46 8.88 0.52
CA GLY A 179 5.19 9.57 0.77
C GLY A 179 4.97 10.78 -0.12
N ALA A 180 6.00 11.62 -0.30
CA ALA A 180 5.93 12.77 -1.20
C ALA A 180 5.73 12.36 -2.67
N CYS A 181 6.35 11.25 -3.09
CA CYS A 181 6.16 10.67 -4.41
C CYS A 181 4.70 10.25 -4.64
N TYR A 182 4.08 9.55 -3.70
CA TYR A 182 2.66 9.16 -3.81
C TYR A 182 1.73 10.38 -3.88
N LEU A 183 1.96 11.41 -3.07
CA LEU A 183 1.16 12.63 -3.13
C LEU A 183 1.34 13.37 -4.46
N ALA A 184 2.56 13.40 -5.01
CA ALA A 184 2.81 13.99 -6.33
C ALA A 184 2.10 13.20 -7.44
N ALA A 185 2.11 11.85 -7.38
CA ALA A 185 1.38 11.00 -8.31
C ALA A 185 -0.13 11.26 -8.25
N ALA A 186 -0.71 11.33 -7.04
CA ALA A 186 -2.12 11.61 -6.84
C ALA A 186 -2.53 12.99 -7.44
N VAL A 187 -1.71 14.01 -7.22
CA VAL A 187 -1.93 15.36 -7.80
C VAL A 187 -1.92 15.29 -9.33
N ASP A 188 -0.92 14.61 -9.93
CA ASP A 188 -0.85 14.44 -11.39
C ASP A 188 -2.07 13.69 -11.94
N PHE A 189 -2.46 12.59 -11.27
CA PHE A 189 -3.58 11.75 -11.67
C PHE A 189 -4.91 12.50 -11.63
N PHE A 190 -5.25 13.15 -10.51
CA PHE A 190 -6.56 13.80 -10.33
C PHE A 190 -6.68 15.11 -11.11
N LEU A 191 -5.60 15.88 -11.24
CA LEU A 191 -5.59 17.12 -11.99
C LEU A 191 -5.26 16.93 -13.48
N ARG A 192 -4.91 15.71 -13.90
CA ARG A 192 -4.53 15.37 -15.29
C ARG A 192 -3.44 16.28 -15.86
N LEU A 193 -2.42 16.55 -15.06
CA LEU A 193 -1.34 17.46 -15.43
C LEU A 193 -0.44 16.86 -16.50
N SER A 194 -0.45 15.53 -16.66
CA SER A 194 0.38 14.77 -17.61
C SER A 194 1.88 15.09 -17.48
N LEU A 195 2.33 15.23 -16.23
CA LEU A 195 3.73 15.53 -15.94
C LEU A 195 4.60 14.30 -16.27
N PRO A 196 5.81 14.48 -16.82
CA PRO A 196 6.72 13.39 -17.15
C PRO A 196 7.43 12.86 -15.89
N ILE A 197 6.72 12.75 -14.76
CA ILE A 197 7.28 12.38 -13.44
C ILE A 197 6.99 10.92 -13.06
N SER A 198 6.04 10.26 -13.73
CA SER A 198 5.58 8.92 -13.35
C SER A 198 6.69 7.89 -13.11
N PRO A 199 7.73 7.73 -13.96
CA PRO A 199 8.80 6.77 -13.70
C PRO A 199 9.64 7.12 -12.45
N TYR A 200 9.89 8.41 -12.23
CA TYR A 200 10.69 8.88 -11.08
C TYR A 200 9.92 8.75 -9.77
N VAL A 201 8.62 8.99 -9.81
CA VAL A 201 7.72 8.85 -8.66
C VAL A 201 7.62 7.38 -8.25
N GLN A 202 7.40 6.47 -9.20
CA GLN A 202 7.33 5.03 -8.93
C GLN A 202 8.67 4.49 -8.39
N LEU A 203 9.79 4.94 -8.95
CA LEU A 203 11.11 4.53 -8.46
C LEU A 203 11.40 5.09 -7.07
N GLY A 204 11.04 6.34 -6.82
CA GLY A 204 11.24 7.00 -5.51
C GLY A 204 10.43 6.34 -4.40
N SER A 205 9.16 6.01 -4.65
CA SER A 205 8.32 5.30 -3.69
C SER A 205 8.85 3.89 -3.42
N LEU A 206 9.18 3.13 -4.46
CA LEU A 206 9.73 1.78 -4.33
C LEU A 206 11.05 1.76 -3.53
N ILE A 207 11.97 2.69 -3.79
CA ILE A 207 13.25 2.79 -3.06
C ILE A 207 13.00 3.07 -1.58
N GLY A 208 12.12 4.00 -1.24
CA GLY A 208 11.84 4.36 0.15
C GLY A 208 11.19 3.21 0.93
N GLU A 209 10.19 2.57 0.35
CA GLU A 209 9.51 1.43 0.96
C GLU A 209 10.41 0.20 1.07
N ALA A 210 11.12 -0.16 0.00
CA ALA A 210 12.05 -1.28 0.02
C ALA A 210 13.18 -1.07 1.03
N ALA A 211 13.72 0.15 1.14
CA ALA A 211 14.73 0.49 2.14
C ALA A 211 14.18 0.28 3.56
N MET A 212 12.96 0.72 3.85
CA MET A 212 12.32 0.52 5.15
C MET A 212 12.07 -0.97 5.42
N ALA A 213 11.45 -1.69 4.49
CA ALA A 213 11.12 -3.10 4.64
C ALA A 213 12.37 -3.95 4.89
N LEU A 214 13.42 -3.75 4.10
CA LEU A 214 14.70 -4.46 4.24
C LEU A 214 15.45 -4.08 5.52
N TRP A 215 15.43 -2.80 5.90
CA TRP A 215 16.03 -2.38 7.17
C TRP A 215 15.36 -3.04 8.36
N LEU A 216 14.02 -3.01 8.41
CA LEU A 216 13.25 -3.67 9.45
C LEU A 216 13.56 -5.16 9.51
N LEU A 217 13.58 -5.86 8.38
CA LEU A 217 13.81 -7.30 8.29
C LEU A 217 15.21 -7.69 8.77
N VAL A 218 16.24 -6.99 8.32
CA VAL A 218 17.65 -7.38 8.53
C VAL A 218 18.18 -6.81 9.84
N VAL A 219 17.99 -5.51 10.06
CA VAL A 219 18.56 -4.77 11.20
C VAL A 219 17.56 -4.66 12.35
N GLY A 220 16.33 -4.27 12.04
CA GLY A 220 15.29 -3.95 13.03
C GLY A 220 15.50 -2.58 13.64
N VAL A 221 15.31 -2.47 14.97
CA VAL A 221 15.52 -1.24 15.75
C VAL A 221 16.72 -1.39 16.70
N ASP A 222 17.34 -0.27 17.08
CA ASP A 222 18.24 -0.21 18.23
C ASP A 222 17.41 -0.40 19.51
N GLU A 223 17.45 -1.61 20.04
CA GLU A 223 16.57 -2.02 21.15
C GLU A 223 16.82 -1.23 22.44
N LEU A 224 18.09 -0.90 22.72
CA LEU A 224 18.45 -0.13 23.91
C LEU A 224 17.83 1.28 23.83
N ARG A 225 18.10 1.98 22.75
CA ARG A 225 17.59 3.34 22.53
C ARG A 225 16.05 3.38 22.44
N TRP A 226 15.45 2.36 21.85
CA TRP A 226 13.99 2.26 21.79
C TRP A 226 13.39 2.14 23.19
N ARG A 227 13.95 1.25 24.05
CA ARG A 227 13.49 1.07 25.45
C ARG A 227 13.67 2.34 26.29
N GLU A 228 14.78 3.06 26.10
CA GLU A 228 15.00 4.35 26.76
C GLU A 228 13.97 5.40 26.33
N ALA A 229 13.60 5.43 25.04
CA ALA A 229 12.59 6.36 24.53
C ALA A 229 11.20 6.01 25.07
N ASP A 230 10.85 4.74 25.14
CA ASP A 230 9.58 4.23 25.66
C ASP A 230 9.44 4.51 27.18
N ALA A 231 10.50 4.30 27.95
CA ALA A 231 10.53 4.62 29.38
C ALA A 231 10.28 6.12 29.65
N ARG A 232 10.98 7.00 28.89
CA ARG A 232 10.78 8.45 28.97
C ARG A 232 9.36 8.89 28.63
N LEU A 233 8.69 8.21 27.71
CA LEU A 233 7.29 8.47 27.39
C LEU A 233 6.38 8.11 28.59
N GLY A 234 6.61 6.96 29.24
CA GLY A 234 5.88 6.54 30.44
C GLY A 234 6.02 7.53 31.60
N GLU A 235 7.25 8.01 31.88
CA GLU A 235 7.51 9.00 32.92
C GLU A 235 6.76 10.34 32.68
N ARG A 236 6.71 10.81 31.42
CA ARG A 236 5.96 12.03 31.06
C ARG A 236 4.46 11.86 31.26
N ALA A 237 3.90 10.68 30.93
CA ALA A 237 2.49 10.40 31.12
C ALA A 237 2.09 10.40 32.61
N THR A 238 2.94 9.85 33.49
CA THR A 238 2.71 9.85 34.95
C THR A 238 2.89 11.24 35.59
N ALA A 239 3.77 12.09 35.05
CA ALA A 239 3.99 13.45 35.55
C ALA A 239 2.88 14.43 35.16
N SER A 240 2.05 14.10 34.18
CA SER A 240 0.95 14.95 33.67
C SER A 240 -0.45 14.53 34.18
N ALA A 241 -0.52 13.42 34.92
CA ALA A 241 -1.75 12.91 35.55
C ALA A 241 -1.87 13.35 37.01
#